data_fd7b61247f7a75a5572aa4014f901f37
#
_entry.id   fd7b61247f7a75a5572aa4014f901f37
#
_cell.length_a   1.000
_cell.length_b   1.000
_cell.length_c   1.000
_cell.angle_alpha   90.00
_cell.angle_beta   90.00
_cell.angle_gamma   90.00
#
_symmetry.space_group_name_H-M   'P 1'
#
loop_
_entity.id
_entity.type
_entity.pdbx_description
1 polymer ?
#
loop_
_entity_poly.entity_id
_entity_poly.type
_entity_poly.pdbx_seq_one_letter_code
_entity_poly.pdbx_strand_id
1 'polypeptide(L)'
;MTTIYCFSGSGHSLAVSRSLSQILECEIIMINNVNHTTNSDTAVIVFPVYCQNIPDPVKKFMARLKSKHIALIATYGKISYGNVLYEAKQILQGEVIAGACIPIGHTFLDGDFDFNSEILTAIAKRINEPIKATIPKAKKSPLANIFPGLRSRIGVRIIKDENCNNCGLCEKNCPVGAIQGGNTNSQCIRCMHCVTNCPVKALHYKNSWILRKYLNSYYNDRRCY
;
A
#
# COMPACT_ATOMS: atom_id res chain seq x y z
N MET A 1 19.73 0.58 -14.12
CA MET A 1 19.14 -0.61 -13.44
C MET A 1 17.82 -0.21 -12.79
N THR A 2 16.75 -0.99 -13.02
CA THR A 2 15.41 -0.74 -12.45
C THR A 2 15.19 -1.62 -11.22
N THR A 3 14.60 -1.07 -10.15
CA THR A 3 14.24 -1.83 -8.94
C THR A 3 12.83 -1.44 -8.50
N ILE A 4 12.01 -2.44 -8.16
CA ILE A 4 10.67 -2.23 -7.60
C ILE A 4 10.75 -2.25 -6.07
N TYR A 5 10.36 -1.15 -5.44
CA TYR A 5 10.20 -1.03 -3.99
C TYR A 5 8.73 -1.17 -3.62
N CYS A 6 8.39 -2.22 -2.90
CA CYS A 6 7.01 -2.57 -2.60
C CYS A 6 6.71 -2.49 -1.10
N PHE A 7 5.67 -1.75 -0.73
CA PHE A 7 5.03 -1.87 0.57
C PHE A 7 3.69 -2.58 0.41
N SER A 8 3.52 -3.71 1.08
CA SER A 8 2.29 -4.48 0.98
C SER A 8 1.94 -5.12 2.33
N GLY A 9 0.75 -4.87 2.83
CA GLY A 9 0.22 -5.52 4.04
C GLY A 9 -0.62 -6.74 3.71
N SER A 10 -1.71 -6.55 2.97
CA SER A 10 -2.66 -7.60 2.59
C SER A 10 -2.27 -8.42 1.35
N GLY A 11 -1.11 -8.15 0.74
CA GLY A 11 -0.64 -8.86 -0.45
C GLY A 11 -0.98 -8.19 -1.79
N HIS A 12 -1.95 -7.27 -1.83
CA HIS A 12 -2.47 -6.67 -3.06
C HIS A 12 -1.40 -5.86 -3.84
N SER A 13 -0.70 -4.94 -3.18
CA SER A 13 0.39 -4.19 -3.83
C SER A 13 1.53 -5.10 -4.28
N LEU A 14 1.79 -6.20 -3.55
CA LEU A 14 2.80 -7.19 -3.93
C LEU A 14 2.40 -7.95 -5.20
N ALA A 15 1.12 -8.28 -5.38
CA ALA A 15 0.65 -8.92 -6.60
C ALA A 15 0.86 -8.00 -7.83
N VAL A 16 0.52 -6.72 -7.72
CA VAL A 16 0.79 -5.70 -8.76
C VAL A 16 2.31 -5.61 -9.04
N SER A 17 3.13 -5.60 -7.97
CA SER A 17 4.59 -5.57 -8.11
C SER A 17 5.13 -6.78 -8.83
N ARG A 18 4.62 -7.99 -8.54
CA ARG A 18 5.04 -9.23 -9.20
C ARG A 18 4.73 -9.22 -10.70
N SER A 19 3.51 -8.81 -11.07
CA SER A 19 3.15 -8.69 -12.49
C SER A 19 4.03 -7.68 -13.23
N LEU A 20 4.33 -6.53 -12.61
CA LEU A 20 5.22 -5.54 -13.22
C LEU A 20 6.68 -6.02 -13.27
N SER A 21 7.15 -6.74 -12.24
CA SER A 21 8.49 -7.33 -12.19
C SER A 21 8.70 -8.33 -13.32
N GLN A 22 7.69 -9.12 -13.67
CA GLN A 22 7.75 -10.04 -14.82
C GLN A 22 7.89 -9.29 -16.16
N ILE A 23 7.24 -8.14 -16.31
CA ILE A 23 7.33 -7.32 -17.54
C ILE A 23 8.70 -6.63 -17.66
N LEU A 24 9.23 -6.15 -16.52
CA LEU A 24 10.47 -5.37 -16.46
C LEU A 24 11.73 -6.23 -16.23
N GLU A 25 11.55 -7.52 -15.94
CA GLU A 25 12.63 -8.46 -15.57
C GLU A 25 13.54 -7.91 -14.46
N CYS A 26 12.94 -7.32 -13.42
CA CYS A 26 13.64 -6.65 -12.34
C CYS A 26 13.26 -7.18 -10.95
N GLU A 27 14.12 -6.94 -9.96
CA GLU A 27 13.89 -7.38 -8.58
C GLU A 27 12.81 -6.57 -7.85
N ILE A 28 12.21 -7.19 -6.82
CA ILE A 28 11.30 -6.56 -5.88
C ILE A 28 11.97 -6.51 -4.50
N ILE A 29 12.12 -5.32 -3.95
CA ILE A 29 12.59 -5.09 -2.59
C ILE A 29 11.42 -4.64 -1.72
N MET A 30 11.16 -5.35 -0.63
CA MET A 30 10.09 -4.98 0.30
C MET A 30 10.48 -3.78 1.15
N ILE A 31 9.63 -2.74 1.16
CA ILE A 31 9.77 -1.61 2.07
C ILE A 31 9.37 -2.09 3.47
N ASN A 32 10.36 -2.29 4.32
CA ASN A 32 10.22 -2.64 5.72
C ASN A 32 11.08 -1.68 6.56
N ASN A 33 11.20 -1.91 7.87
CA ASN A 33 11.99 -1.04 8.77
C ASN A 33 13.51 -1.10 8.53
N VAL A 34 13.99 -1.87 7.57
CA VAL A 34 15.43 -2.01 7.29
C VAL A 34 15.90 -0.84 6.43
N ASN A 35 17.01 -0.25 6.84
CA ASN A 35 17.65 0.89 6.18
C ASN A 35 18.35 0.47 4.87
N HIS A 36 17.59 0.15 3.83
CA HIS A 36 18.19 -0.02 2.50
C HIS A 36 18.24 1.33 1.79
N THR A 37 19.41 1.97 1.82
CA THR A 37 19.77 2.98 0.83
C THR A 37 20.20 2.24 -0.44
N THR A 38 19.27 1.95 -1.31
CA THR A 38 19.60 1.36 -2.60
C THR A 38 19.60 2.47 -3.65
N ASN A 39 20.72 2.61 -4.33
CA ASN A 39 20.87 3.50 -5.48
C ASN A 39 20.44 2.70 -6.72
N SER A 40 19.23 2.90 -7.20
CA SER A 40 18.81 2.44 -8.52
C SER A 40 18.68 3.63 -9.46
N ASP A 41 19.01 3.45 -10.74
CA ASP A 41 18.81 4.51 -11.72
C ASP A 41 17.33 4.85 -11.84
N THR A 42 16.51 3.79 -11.85
CA THR A 42 15.05 3.89 -11.88
C THR A 42 14.42 3.13 -10.71
N ALA A 43 13.68 3.83 -9.86
CA ALA A 43 12.92 3.25 -8.77
C ALA A 43 11.43 3.21 -9.10
N VAL A 44 10.80 2.05 -8.96
CA VAL A 44 9.35 1.90 -9.02
C VAL A 44 8.83 1.72 -7.60
N ILE A 45 8.01 2.64 -7.10
CA ILE A 45 7.48 2.57 -5.74
C ILE A 45 6.02 2.14 -5.79
N VAL A 46 5.73 0.93 -5.28
CA VAL A 46 4.37 0.36 -5.23
C VAL A 46 3.88 0.33 -3.80
N PHE A 47 2.75 0.97 -3.52
CA PHE A 47 2.22 1.10 -2.17
C PHE A 47 0.69 1.17 -2.12
N PRO A 48 0.04 0.71 -1.02
CA PRO A 48 -1.39 0.85 -0.82
C PRO A 48 -1.76 2.25 -0.30
N VAL A 49 -2.95 2.69 -0.62
CA VAL A 49 -3.55 3.92 -0.06
C VAL A 49 -4.33 3.58 1.20
N TYR A 50 -4.00 4.21 2.32
CA TYR A 50 -4.72 4.07 3.58
C TYR A 50 -5.43 5.37 3.94
N CYS A 51 -6.77 5.36 3.94
CA CYS A 51 -7.59 6.54 4.24
C CYS A 51 -7.16 7.79 3.44
N GLN A 52 -6.92 7.64 2.13
CA GLN A 52 -6.43 8.68 1.22
C GLN A 52 -5.00 9.20 1.56
N ASN A 53 -4.21 8.42 2.28
CA ASN A 53 -2.85 8.80 2.67
C ASN A 53 -1.82 7.75 2.23
N ILE A 54 -0.58 8.21 2.08
CA ILE A 54 0.60 7.36 1.92
C ILE A 54 0.92 6.76 3.30
N PRO A 55 1.15 5.44 3.42
CA PRO A 55 1.59 4.84 4.69
C PRO A 55 2.90 5.44 5.20
N ASP A 56 3.02 5.66 6.51
CA ASP A 56 4.22 6.29 7.10
C ASP A 56 5.54 5.56 6.79
N PRO A 57 5.62 4.21 6.76
CA PRO A 57 6.84 3.53 6.32
C PRO A 57 7.24 3.91 4.90
N VAL A 58 6.27 4.09 4.00
CA VAL A 58 6.53 4.49 2.61
C VAL A 58 7.00 5.93 2.52
N LYS A 59 6.41 6.85 3.28
CA LYS A 59 6.88 8.25 3.35
C LYS A 59 8.33 8.33 3.83
N LYS A 60 8.67 7.59 4.89
CA LYS A 60 10.04 7.52 5.43
C LYS A 60 11.02 6.94 4.42
N PHE A 61 10.61 5.92 3.65
CA PHE A 61 11.40 5.37 2.57
C PHE A 61 11.62 6.39 1.44
N MET A 62 10.55 7.01 0.95
CA MET A 62 10.60 8.02 -0.13
C MET A 62 11.53 9.20 0.21
N ALA A 63 11.52 9.67 1.46
CA ALA A 63 12.37 10.78 1.91
C ALA A 63 13.88 10.46 1.88
N ARG A 64 14.25 9.18 1.85
CA ARG A 64 15.65 8.72 1.83
C ARG A 64 16.08 8.17 0.47
N LEU A 65 15.13 7.90 -0.42
CA LEU A 65 15.38 7.31 -1.73
C LEU A 65 16.15 8.30 -2.60
N LYS A 66 17.22 7.80 -3.22
CA LYS A 66 18.00 8.53 -4.23
C LYS A 66 17.94 7.74 -5.53
N SER A 67 17.16 8.21 -6.48
CA SER A 67 17.02 7.62 -7.81
C SER A 67 16.83 8.73 -8.83
N LYS A 68 17.40 8.57 -10.01
CA LYS A 68 17.27 9.54 -11.10
C LYS A 68 15.84 9.60 -11.60
N HIS A 69 15.26 8.44 -11.89
CA HIS A 69 13.91 8.31 -12.40
C HIS A 69 13.02 7.54 -11.39
N ILE A 70 11.78 7.97 -11.24
CA ILE A 70 10.85 7.39 -10.28
C ILE A 70 9.49 7.15 -10.93
N ALA A 71 8.98 5.92 -10.84
CA ALA A 71 7.61 5.58 -11.17
C ALA A 71 6.80 5.32 -9.87
N LEU A 72 5.59 5.86 -9.79
CA LEU A 72 4.71 5.77 -8.63
C LEU A 72 3.48 4.94 -8.94
N ILE A 73 3.22 3.90 -8.17
CA ILE A 73 2.02 3.06 -8.29
C ILE A 73 1.32 3.00 -6.94
N ALA A 74 0.13 3.62 -6.86
CA ALA A 74 -0.71 3.60 -5.68
C ALA A 74 -1.87 2.61 -5.89
N THR A 75 -1.94 1.54 -5.09
CA THR A 75 -3.07 0.61 -5.12
C THR A 75 -4.14 1.06 -4.13
N TYR A 76 -5.44 0.97 -4.48
CA TYR A 76 -6.51 1.41 -3.61
C TYR A 76 -7.79 0.58 -3.77
N GLY A 77 -8.58 0.50 -2.70
CA GLY A 77 -9.80 -0.32 -2.62
C GLY A 77 -11.02 0.30 -3.31
N LYS A 78 -10.88 0.85 -4.52
CA LYS A 78 -11.96 1.39 -5.39
C LYS A 78 -12.79 2.55 -4.81
N ILE A 79 -12.48 3.09 -3.60
CA ILE A 79 -13.24 4.17 -2.98
C ILE A 79 -12.63 5.54 -3.32
N SER A 80 -11.39 5.76 -2.89
CA SER A 80 -10.66 7.00 -3.19
C SER A 80 -9.17 6.81 -2.95
N TYR A 81 -8.36 7.31 -3.86
CA TYR A 81 -6.91 7.38 -3.71
C TYR A 81 -6.42 8.73 -3.13
N GLY A 82 -7.31 9.73 -3.02
CA GLY A 82 -6.93 11.06 -2.52
C GLY A 82 -5.90 11.75 -3.42
N ASN A 83 -4.89 12.36 -2.80
CA ASN A 83 -3.85 13.12 -3.50
C ASN A 83 -2.45 12.48 -3.39
N VAL A 84 -2.40 11.15 -3.19
CA VAL A 84 -1.17 10.44 -2.77
C VAL A 84 -0.02 10.54 -3.79
N LEU A 85 -0.30 10.54 -5.09
CA LEU A 85 0.76 10.65 -6.10
C LEU A 85 1.40 12.06 -6.09
N TYR A 86 0.59 13.10 -5.97
CA TYR A 86 1.09 14.47 -5.86
C TYR A 86 1.86 14.67 -4.55
N GLU A 87 1.35 14.16 -3.43
CA GLU A 87 2.04 14.21 -2.13
C GLU A 87 3.36 13.43 -2.16
N ALA A 88 3.40 12.25 -2.81
CA ALA A 88 4.61 11.46 -3.00
C ALA A 88 5.67 12.25 -3.79
N LYS A 89 5.27 12.90 -4.89
CA LYS A 89 6.14 13.74 -5.70
C LYS A 89 6.81 14.87 -4.88
N GLN A 90 6.11 15.44 -3.88
CA GLN A 90 6.68 16.49 -3.03
C GLN A 90 7.75 15.98 -2.04
N ILE A 91 7.76 14.68 -1.73
CA ILE A 91 8.73 14.05 -0.83
C ILE A 91 9.98 13.60 -1.58
N LEU A 92 9.84 13.19 -2.83
CA LEU A 92 10.87 12.55 -3.64
C LEU A 92 11.90 13.55 -4.20
N GLN A 93 13.16 13.11 -4.31
CA GLN A 93 14.27 13.90 -4.82
C GLN A 93 14.66 13.58 -6.28
N GLY A 94 13.95 12.67 -6.95
CA GLY A 94 14.18 12.29 -8.35
C GLY A 94 13.09 12.77 -9.29
N GLU A 95 13.32 12.55 -10.59
CA GLU A 95 12.34 12.88 -11.61
C GLU A 95 11.22 11.83 -11.67
N VAL A 96 9.97 12.24 -11.45
CA VAL A 96 8.83 11.35 -11.62
C VAL A 96 8.50 11.22 -13.10
N ILE A 97 8.62 9.98 -13.63
CA ILE A 97 8.43 9.63 -15.03
C ILE A 97 7.09 8.94 -15.31
N ALA A 98 6.48 8.34 -14.29
CA ALA A 98 5.15 7.72 -14.38
C ALA A 98 4.41 7.80 -13.05
N GLY A 99 3.08 7.82 -13.10
CA GLY A 99 2.22 7.74 -11.92
C GLY A 99 0.89 7.09 -12.24
N ALA A 100 0.49 6.07 -11.47
CA ALA A 100 -0.79 5.39 -11.63
C ALA A 100 -1.45 5.11 -10.29
N CYS A 101 -2.79 5.25 -10.26
CA CYS A 101 -3.63 4.75 -9.17
C CYS A 101 -4.39 3.53 -9.67
N ILE A 102 -4.05 2.35 -9.17
CA ILE A 102 -4.63 1.08 -9.62
C ILE A 102 -5.75 0.68 -8.66
N PRO A 103 -7.02 0.64 -9.14
CA PRO A 103 -8.11 0.12 -8.35
C PRO A 103 -7.98 -1.39 -8.21
N ILE A 104 -8.05 -1.88 -6.99
CA ILE A 104 -8.00 -3.30 -6.62
C ILE A 104 -9.14 -3.62 -5.66
N GLY A 105 -9.36 -4.88 -5.33
CA GLY A 105 -10.31 -5.27 -4.29
C GLY A 105 -10.02 -4.61 -2.94
N HIS A 106 -11.05 -4.30 -2.17
CA HIS A 106 -10.87 -3.72 -0.84
C HIS A 106 -10.52 -4.83 0.17
N THR A 107 -9.47 -4.65 0.97
CA THR A 107 -8.96 -5.66 1.93
C THR A 107 -10.02 -6.23 2.90
N PHE A 108 -11.07 -5.47 3.18
CA PHE A 108 -12.13 -5.83 4.15
C PHE A 108 -13.45 -6.21 3.49
N LEU A 109 -13.47 -6.46 2.19
CA LEU A 109 -14.63 -6.92 1.44
C LEU A 109 -14.24 -8.14 0.62
N ASP A 110 -15.12 -9.12 0.61
CA ASP A 110 -15.00 -10.27 -0.28
C ASP A 110 -15.22 -9.80 -1.73
N GLY A 111 -14.35 -10.18 -2.63
CA GLY A 111 -14.44 -9.83 -4.04
C GLY A 111 -13.17 -10.16 -4.79
N ASP A 112 -13.27 -10.20 -6.10
CA ASP A 112 -12.17 -10.55 -6.98
C ASP A 112 -11.05 -9.53 -6.91
N PHE A 113 -9.84 -10.06 -6.80
CA PHE A 113 -8.60 -9.32 -6.93
C PHE A 113 -8.24 -9.26 -8.41
N ASP A 114 -8.81 -8.28 -9.11
CA ASP A 114 -8.49 -8.04 -10.51
C ASP A 114 -8.04 -6.60 -10.73
N PHE A 115 -7.07 -6.41 -11.60
CA PHE A 115 -6.60 -5.11 -12.04
C PHE A 115 -6.23 -5.17 -13.53
N ASN A 116 -6.42 -4.04 -14.22
CA ASN A 116 -6.10 -3.93 -15.64
C ASN A 116 -4.57 -4.00 -15.87
N SER A 117 -4.09 -5.05 -16.51
CA SER A 117 -2.69 -5.27 -16.83
C SER A 117 -2.15 -4.29 -17.88
N GLU A 118 -2.98 -3.69 -18.72
CA GLU A 118 -2.57 -2.69 -19.71
C GLU A 118 -1.91 -1.47 -19.07
N ILE A 119 -2.36 -1.10 -17.86
CA ILE A 119 -1.74 -0.01 -17.08
C ILE A 119 -0.28 -0.34 -16.79
N LEU A 120 0.03 -1.59 -16.46
CA LEU A 120 1.39 -2.01 -16.16
C LEU A 120 2.29 -1.98 -17.40
N THR A 121 1.76 -2.35 -18.55
CA THR A 121 2.47 -2.27 -19.84
C THR A 121 2.77 -0.80 -20.19
N ALA A 122 1.81 0.11 -20.00
CA ALA A 122 2.02 1.54 -20.21
C ALA A 122 3.08 2.13 -19.26
N ILE A 123 3.11 1.68 -17.99
CA ILE A 123 4.13 2.09 -17.01
C ILE A 123 5.50 1.54 -17.42
N ALA A 124 5.59 0.27 -17.84
CA ALA A 124 6.84 -0.35 -18.29
C ALA A 124 7.43 0.40 -19.49
N LYS A 125 6.60 0.79 -20.45
CA LYS A 125 7.04 1.62 -21.56
C LYS A 125 7.63 2.96 -21.10
N ARG A 126 7.00 3.62 -20.14
CA ARG A 126 7.50 4.89 -19.55
C ARG A 126 8.80 4.71 -18.77
N ILE A 127 9.03 3.54 -18.20
CA ILE A 127 10.28 3.22 -17.49
C ILE A 127 11.43 3.02 -18.49
N ASN A 128 11.16 2.37 -19.61
CA ASN A 128 12.15 2.14 -20.66
C ASN A 128 12.46 3.41 -21.47
N GLU A 129 11.48 4.30 -21.63
CA GLU A 129 11.60 5.58 -22.31
C GLU A 129 11.24 6.71 -21.33
N PRO A 130 12.15 7.09 -20.40
CA PRO A 130 11.83 8.00 -19.32
C PRO A 130 11.59 9.43 -19.82
N ILE A 131 10.35 9.88 -19.66
CA ILE A 131 9.93 11.24 -19.94
C ILE A 131 9.25 11.77 -18.68
N LYS A 132 9.62 12.96 -18.25
CA LYS A 132 9.04 13.63 -17.08
C LYS A 132 7.51 13.63 -17.11
N ALA A 133 6.90 13.13 -16.06
CA ALA A 133 5.45 13.09 -15.92
C ALA A 133 4.92 14.29 -15.15
N THR A 134 3.78 14.82 -15.60
CA THR A 134 3.02 15.79 -14.82
C THR A 134 2.02 15.05 -13.94
N ILE A 135 2.19 15.15 -12.63
CA ILE A 135 1.26 14.56 -11.66
C ILE A 135 0.27 15.64 -11.21
N PRO A 136 -0.99 15.58 -11.63
CA PRO A 136 -1.98 16.58 -11.26
C PRO A 136 -2.35 16.45 -9.79
N LYS A 137 -2.72 17.58 -9.17
CA LYS A 137 -3.29 17.61 -7.83
C LYS A 137 -4.71 17.04 -7.86
N ALA A 138 -4.97 15.98 -7.09
CA ALA A 138 -6.28 15.36 -6.98
C ALA A 138 -7.03 15.84 -5.74
N LYS A 139 -8.35 15.62 -5.71
CA LYS A 139 -9.19 15.96 -4.55
C LYS A 139 -8.88 15.01 -3.39
N LYS A 140 -8.72 15.57 -2.21
CA LYS A 140 -8.54 14.84 -0.95
C LYS A 140 -9.54 15.37 0.08
N SER A 141 -10.16 14.47 0.84
CA SER A 141 -11.05 14.89 1.93
C SER A 141 -10.26 15.64 3.00
N PRO A 142 -10.74 16.81 3.49
CA PRO A 142 -10.09 17.52 4.59
C PRO A 142 -9.93 16.66 5.86
N LEU A 143 -10.86 15.76 6.12
CA LEU A 143 -10.85 14.84 7.26
C LEU A 143 -9.81 13.71 7.11
N ALA A 144 -9.28 13.47 5.90
CA ALA A 144 -8.31 12.41 5.68
C ALA A 144 -6.98 12.66 6.43
N ASN A 145 -6.60 13.92 6.63
CA ASN A 145 -5.36 14.28 7.33
C ASN A 145 -5.53 14.36 8.86
N ILE A 146 -6.77 14.60 9.35
CA ILE A 146 -7.01 14.87 10.77
C ILE A 146 -6.95 13.57 11.58
N PHE A 147 -7.49 12.45 11.08
CA PHE A 147 -7.65 11.22 11.87
C PHE A 147 -7.33 9.91 11.13
N PRO A 148 -6.24 9.76 10.36
CA PRO A 148 -6.03 8.50 9.64
C PRO A 148 -5.87 7.31 10.59
N GLY A 149 -5.16 7.48 11.71
CA GLY A 149 -4.94 6.43 12.71
C GLY A 149 -6.18 6.13 13.57
N LEU A 150 -6.95 7.14 13.94
CA LEU A 150 -8.18 6.96 14.75
C LEU A 150 -9.27 6.24 13.95
N ARG A 151 -9.50 6.64 12.70
CA ARG A 151 -10.50 6.01 11.82
C ARG A 151 -10.20 4.53 11.60
N SER A 152 -8.95 4.16 11.35
CA SER A 152 -8.56 2.77 11.16
C SER A 152 -8.75 1.93 12.43
N ARG A 153 -8.50 2.50 13.61
CA ARG A 153 -8.66 1.80 14.90
C ARG A 153 -10.12 1.57 15.27
N ILE A 154 -10.98 2.57 15.02
CA ILE A 154 -12.43 2.43 15.25
C ILE A 154 -13.04 1.44 14.24
N GLY A 155 -12.55 1.46 12.99
CA GLY A 155 -13.07 0.65 11.90
C GLY A 155 -12.68 -0.82 12.00
N VAL A 156 -11.44 -1.14 12.43
CA VAL A 156 -10.88 -2.49 12.36
C VAL A 156 -10.14 -2.85 13.65
N ARG A 157 -10.42 -4.03 14.18
CA ARG A 157 -9.67 -4.64 15.29
C ARG A 157 -8.97 -5.90 14.80
N ILE A 158 -7.69 -6.06 15.17
CA ILE A 158 -6.96 -7.33 15.02
C ILE A 158 -7.12 -8.08 16.32
N ILE A 159 -7.48 -9.35 16.23
CA ILE A 159 -7.71 -10.25 17.36
C ILE A 159 -6.86 -11.50 17.19
N LYS A 160 -6.39 -12.02 18.31
CA LYS A 160 -5.67 -13.29 18.40
C LYS A 160 -6.62 -14.35 18.95
N ASP A 161 -6.59 -15.55 18.40
CA ASP A 161 -7.28 -16.73 18.95
C ASP A 161 -6.31 -17.68 19.67
N GLU A 162 -6.84 -18.78 20.17
CA GLU A 162 -6.13 -19.81 20.95
C GLU A 162 -5.12 -20.64 20.14
N ASN A 163 -5.21 -20.65 18.82
CA ASN A 163 -4.28 -21.37 17.94
C ASN A 163 -2.90 -20.70 17.87
N CYS A 164 -2.71 -19.55 18.53
CA CYS A 164 -1.45 -18.83 18.54
C CYS A 164 -0.37 -19.60 19.29
N ASN A 165 0.66 -20.05 18.60
CA ASN A 165 1.82 -20.74 19.17
C ASN A 165 2.95 -19.79 19.63
N ASN A 166 2.71 -18.48 19.66
CA ASN A 166 3.65 -17.45 20.10
C ASN A 166 4.99 -17.43 19.33
N CYS A 167 5.00 -17.77 18.03
CA CYS A 167 6.22 -17.82 17.22
C CYS A 167 6.91 -16.45 16.98
N GLY A 168 6.31 -15.34 17.36
CA GLY A 168 6.88 -13.98 17.24
C GLY A 168 6.97 -13.39 15.83
N LEU A 169 6.60 -14.12 14.77
CA LEU A 169 6.73 -13.64 13.39
C LEU A 169 5.93 -12.36 13.11
N CYS A 170 4.76 -12.18 13.71
CA CYS A 170 3.95 -10.99 13.58
C CYS A 170 4.65 -9.75 14.17
N GLU A 171 5.42 -9.90 15.25
CA GLU A 171 6.20 -8.83 15.88
C GLU A 171 7.40 -8.47 15.04
N LYS A 172 8.19 -9.47 14.66
CA LYS A 172 9.41 -9.31 13.86
C LYS A 172 9.13 -8.61 12.53
N ASN A 173 8.00 -8.93 11.89
CA ASN A 173 7.66 -8.44 10.56
C ASN A 173 6.73 -7.23 10.58
N CYS A 174 6.37 -6.68 11.75
CA CYS A 174 5.50 -5.50 11.81
C CYS A 174 6.21 -4.25 11.29
N PRO A 175 5.73 -3.62 10.19
CA PRO A 175 6.43 -2.49 9.58
C PRO A 175 6.46 -1.21 10.44
N VAL A 176 5.71 -1.20 11.55
CA VAL A 176 5.66 -0.07 12.49
C VAL A 176 5.90 -0.49 13.94
N GLY A 177 6.28 -1.75 14.19
CA GLY A 177 6.54 -2.26 15.55
C GLY A 177 5.33 -2.21 16.48
N ALA A 178 4.11 -2.36 15.95
CA ALA A 178 2.87 -2.09 16.68
C ALA A 178 2.12 -3.33 17.15
N ILE A 179 2.80 -4.48 17.23
CA ILE A 179 2.19 -5.74 17.71
C ILE A 179 3.16 -6.45 18.63
N GLN A 180 2.67 -6.95 19.75
CA GLN A 180 3.41 -7.73 20.73
C GLN A 180 2.51 -8.86 21.28
N GLY A 181 3.02 -10.09 21.34
CA GLY A 181 2.25 -11.27 21.76
C GLY A 181 0.95 -11.45 20.96
N GLY A 182 0.90 -10.99 19.71
CA GLY A 182 -0.30 -10.98 18.87
C GLY A 182 -1.28 -9.83 19.15
N ASN A 183 -1.01 -8.95 20.13
CA ASN A 183 -1.85 -7.79 20.46
C ASN A 183 -1.31 -6.51 19.85
N THR A 184 -2.18 -5.69 19.26
CA THR A 184 -1.80 -4.43 18.61
C THR A 184 -1.95 -3.23 19.53
N ASN A 185 -0.97 -2.31 19.48
CA ASN A 185 -1.00 -1.03 20.20
C ASN A 185 -1.56 0.12 19.34
N SER A 186 -1.43 1.34 19.87
CA SER A 186 -1.93 2.57 19.24
C SER A 186 -1.19 2.97 17.95
N GLN A 187 -0.02 2.44 17.65
CA GLN A 187 0.75 2.74 16.44
C GLN A 187 0.34 1.87 15.25
N CYS A 188 -0.52 0.86 15.47
CA CYS A 188 -0.94 -0.05 14.41
C CYS A 188 -1.69 0.67 13.29
N ILE A 189 -1.15 0.59 12.08
CA ILE A 189 -1.71 1.19 10.84
C ILE A 189 -2.75 0.29 10.15
N ARG A 190 -3.10 -0.84 10.72
CA ARG A 190 -4.08 -1.81 10.18
C ARG A 190 -3.74 -2.30 8.76
N CYS A 191 -2.46 -2.51 8.47
CA CYS A 191 -2.00 -3.00 7.17
C CYS A 191 -2.34 -4.48 6.89
N MET A 192 -2.77 -5.22 7.88
CA MET A 192 -3.10 -6.66 7.81
C MET A 192 -1.90 -7.60 7.59
N HIS A 193 -0.67 -7.09 7.56
CA HIS A 193 0.51 -7.92 7.31
C HIS A 193 0.64 -9.10 8.29
N CYS A 194 0.40 -8.84 9.58
CA CYS A 194 0.44 -9.88 10.62
C CYS A 194 -0.69 -10.92 10.47
N VAL A 195 -1.86 -10.52 9.98
CA VAL A 195 -2.99 -11.42 9.72
C VAL A 195 -2.70 -12.31 8.51
N THR A 196 -2.28 -11.69 7.40
CA THR A 196 -2.02 -12.39 6.13
C THR A 196 -0.86 -13.40 6.24
N ASN A 197 0.17 -13.07 7.04
CA ASN A 197 1.38 -13.87 7.14
C ASN A 197 1.46 -14.71 8.42
N CYS A 198 0.37 -14.87 9.17
CA CYS A 198 0.35 -15.75 10.33
C CYS A 198 0.38 -17.23 9.88
N PRO A 199 1.44 -18.00 10.19
CA PRO A 199 1.60 -19.36 9.68
C PRO A 199 0.52 -20.32 10.21
N VAL A 200 0.04 -20.08 11.42
CA VAL A 200 -1.03 -20.87 12.06
C VAL A 200 -2.41 -20.19 11.97
N LYS A 201 -2.51 -19.10 11.19
CA LYS A 201 -3.75 -18.33 10.98
C LYS A 201 -4.48 -17.90 12.26
N ALA A 202 -3.75 -17.71 13.35
CA ALA A 202 -4.31 -17.33 14.65
C ALA A 202 -4.64 -15.84 14.79
N LEU A 203 -4.31 -15.02 13.79
CA LEU A 203 -4.64 -13.61 13.80
C LEU A 203 -5.76 -13.33 12.79
N HIS A 204 -6.80 -12.68 13.26
CA HIS A 204 -7.98 -12.32 12.49
C HIS A 204 -8.27 -10.83 12.59
N TYR A 205 -9.16 -10.31 11.73
CA TYR A 205 -9.66 -8.96 11.90
C TYR A 205 -11.19 -8.97 12.06
N LYS A 206 -11.69 -7.98 12.81
CA LYS A 206 -13.12 -7.70 12.91
C LYS A 206 -13.39 -6.27 12.47
N ASN A 207 -14.33 -6.12 11.52
CA ASN A 207 -14.83 -4.84 11.08
C ASN A 207 -15.93 -4.36 12.02
N SER A 208 -15.89 -3.07 12.39
CA SER A 208 -17.01 -2.43 13.09
C SER A 208 -18.23 -2.34 12.17
N TRP A 209 -19.43 -2.24 12.77
CA TRP A 209 -20.66 -2.08 11.99
C TRP A 209 -20.67 -0.78 11.16
N ILE A 210 -20.05 0.29 11.67
CA ILE A 210 -19.89 1.58 10.97
C ILE A 210 -19.06 1.38 9.69
N LEU A 211 -17.93 0.69 9.78
CA LEU A 211 -17.09 0.41 8.61
C LEU A 211 -17.81 -0.46 7.60
N ARG A 212 -18.51 -1.51 8.04
CA ARG A 212 -19.30 -2.39 7.14
C ARG A 212 -20.37 -1.59 6.39
N LYS A 213 -21.15 -0.75 7.08
CA LYS A 213 -22.16 0.11 6.46
C LYS A 213 -21.54 1.06 5.44
N TYR A 214 -20.42 1.69 5.78
CA TYR A 214 -19.67 2.58 4.89
C TYR A 214 -19.18 1.85 3.64
N LEU A 215 -18.58 0.69 3.78
CA LEU A 215 -18.06 -0.08 2.65
C LEU A 215 -19.20 -0.55 1.73
N ASN A 216 -20.29 -1.06 2.29
CA ASN A 216 -21.44 -1.54 1.53
C ASN A 216 -22.12 -0.41 0.74
N SER A 217 -22.24 0.80 1.29
CA SER A 217 -22.82 1.95 0.56
C SER A 217 -21.98 2.31 -0.66
N TYR A 218 -20.65 2.32 -0.56
CA TYR A 218 -19.78 2.62 -1.68
C TYR A 218 -19.74 1.55 -2.77
N TYR A 219 -19.87 0.28 -2.41
CA TYR A 219 -19.87 -0.82 -3.38
C TYR A 219 -21.21 -0.97 -4.10
N ASN A 220 -22.31 -0.66 -3.44
CA ASN A 220 -23.65 -0.70 -4.05
C ASN A 220 -23.87 0.44 -5.06
N ASP A 221 -23.34 1.64 -4.80
CA ASP A 221 -23.44 2.78 -5.72
C ASP A 221 -22.63 2.61 -7.02
N ARG A 222 -21.69 1.69 -7.07
CA ARG A 222 -20.77 1.52 -8.23
C ARG A 222 -21.10 0.34 -9.17
N ARG A 223 -22.18 -0.36 -8.93
CA ARG A 223 -22.65 -1.42 -9.86
C ARG A 223 -23.28 -0.88 -11.16
N CYS A 224 -23.31 0.42 -11.36
CA CYS A 224 -23.95 1.09 -12.49
C CYS A 224 -22.99 1.82 -13.43
N TYR A 225 -21.70 1.43 -13.48
CA TYR A 225 -20.77 2.02 -14.46
C TYR A 225 -19.96 0.96 -15.20
#